data_b9be3f751ff38484d143ddb90802a501
#
_entry.id   b9be3f751ff38484d143ddb90802a501
#
_cell.length_a   1.000
_cell.length_b   1.000
_cell.length_c   1.000
_cell.angle_alpha   90.00
_cell.angle_beta   90.00
_cell.angle_gamma   90.00
#
_symmetry.space_group_name_H-M   'P 1'
#
loop_
_entity.id
_entity.type
_entity.pdbx_description
1 polymer ?
#
loop_
_entity_poly.entity_id
_entity_poly.type
_entity_poly.pdbx_seq_one_letter_code
_entity_poly.pdbx_strand_id
1 'polypeptide(L)'
;MKKIFDFKNSLVPLTLVNRPSKSIKSPYVADAKNVKGEKCLVHVPSLDMAGQCSNGSKILATPSKINSKTDYIAQAVCYQDIDKKKVIIGANPYTAELICKSLIQSDIWNPFKGWNLISKPKNLAHKADLYFEKNKNFNVVEIKNVVCASYDPKEVKNAEKDRFYDYKKPFLRAGVYPYGDLNQSYKGKKVVSERSIRQIDLMKKNIDKFNFCILFVVNRGDCEIFKPCWKADPIYAKSLLSAQQCGITLLAIKINWTLTGCYFDKELKVDLEEW
;
A
#
# COMPACT_ATOMS: atom_id res chain seq x y z
N MET A 1 18.22 -0.39 -9.33
CA MET A 1 16.76 -0.66 -9.30
C MET A 1 16.35 -1.42 -10.55
N LYS A 2 15.59 -2.52 -10.41
CA LYS A 2 15.10 -3.30 -11.57
C LYS A 2 13.65 -2.91 -11.85
N LYS A 3 13.32 -2.59 -13.13
CA LYS A 3 11.95 -2.26 -13.55
C LYS A 3 11.08 -3.50 -13.46
N ILE A 4 9.93 -3.38 -12.79
CA ILE A 4 9.02 -4.49 -12.54
C ILE A 4 7.78 -4.37 -13.40
N PHE A 5 7.22 -3.17 -13.46
CA PHE A 5 5.96 -2.91 -14.13
C PHE A 5 6.12 -1.71 -15.06
N ASP A 6 5.71 -1.91 -16.32
CA ASP A 6 5.71 -0.87 -17.34
C ASP A 6 4.26 -0.55 -17.71
N PHE A 7 3.88 0.69 -17.52
CA PHE A 7 2.64 1.17 -18.13
C PHE A 7 2.95 1.44 -19.62
N LYS A 8 2.47 0.57 -20.49
CA LYS A 8 2.69 0.60 -21.96
C LYS A 8 2.46 1.99 -22.58
N ASN A 9 1.58 2.80 -21.97
CA ASN A 9 1.42 4.22 -22.24
C ASN A 9 1.83 4.98 -20.99
N SER A 10 2.55 6.07 -21.15
CA SER A 10 2.90 6.97 -20.05
C SER A 10 1.65 7.32 -19.23
N LEU A 11 1.80 7.37 -17.92
CA LEU A 11 0.71 7.77 -17.03
C LEU A 11 0.30 9.20 -17.36
N VAL A 12 -1.01 9.42 -17.50
CA VAL A 12 -1.57 10.75 -17.77
C VAL A 12 -1.66 11.55 -16.49
N PRO A 13 -1.02 12.73 -16.39
CA PRO A 13 -1.14 13.60 -15.22
C PRO A 13 -2.51 14.29 -15.21
N LEU A 14 -3.20 14.20 -14.08
CA LEU A 14 -4.50 14.84 -13.85
C LEU A 14 -4.47 15.57 -12.51
N THR A 15 -5.33 16.57 -12.33
CA THR A 15 -5.54 17.27 -11.07
C THR A 15 -6.94 17.00 -10.57
N LEU A 16 -7.09 16.50 -9.35
CA LEU A 16 -8.38 16.26 -8.70
C LEU A 16 -9.08 17.60 -8.41
N VAL A 17 -10.37 17.66 -8.70
CA VAL A 17 -11.19 18.87 -8.49
C VAL A 17 -12.20 18.67 -7.37
N ASN A 18 -12.97 17.58 -7.45
CA ASN A 18 -13.95 17.22 -6.42
C ASN A 18 -13.89 15.73 -6.14
N ARG A 19 -13.94 15.36 -4.87
CA ARG A 19 -14.08 13.97 -4.42
C ARG A 19 -14.99 13.92 -3.20
N PRO A 20 -16.14 13.19 -3.23
CA PRO A 20 -16.69 12.46 -4.37
C PRO A 20 -16.97 13.36 -5.60
N SER A 21 -17.10 12.73 -6.78
CA SER A 21 -17.53 13.42 -7.99
C SER A 21 -18.94 14.02 -7.83
N LYS A 22 -19.18 15.15 -8.49
CA LYS A 22 -20.52 15.78 -8.52
C LYS A 22 -21.56 14.93 -9.24
N SER A 23 -21.14 14.18 -10.25
CA SER A 23 -22.02 13.31 -11.05
C SER A 23 -22.17 11.91 -10.48
N ILE A 24 -21.12 11.36 -9.86
CA ILE A 24 -21.11 10.01 -9.27
C ILE A 24 -20.73 10.12 -7.80
N LYS A 25 -21.73 10.06 -6.91
CA LYS A 25 -21.56 10.19 -5.45
C LYS A 25 -20.95 8.91 -4.83
N SER A 26 -19.72 8.60 -5.24
CA SER A 26 -18.95 7.47 -4.70
C SER A 26 -17.60 7.99 -4.18
N PRO A 27 -17.12 7.57 -3.01
CA PRO A 27 -15.80 7.97 -2.51
C PRO A 27 -14.65 7.48 -3.40
N TYR A 28 -14.93 6.57 -4.32
CA TYR A 28 -13.98 6.03 -5.29
C TYR A 28 -14.05 6.70 -6.67
N VAL A 29 -14.86 7.75 -6.85
CA VAL A 29 -14.92 8.51 -8.10
C VAL A 29 -14.70 9.99 -7.84
N ALA A 30 -13.84 10.59 -8.63
CA ALA A 30 -13.51 12.01 -8.55
C ALA A 30 -13.70 12.72 -9.88
N ASP A 31 -14.05 14.01 -9.83
CA ASP A 31 -13.90 14.92 -10.97
C ASP A 31 -12.44 15.37 -11.02
N ALA A 32 -11.85 15.38 -12.19
CA ALA A 32 -10.50 15.84 -12.42
C ALA A 32 -10.40 16.72 -13.67
N LYS A 33 -9.22 17.32 -13.85
CA LYS A 33 -8.83 18.06 -15.05
C LYS A 33 -7.51 17.54 -15.57
N ASN A 34 -7.37 17.44 -16.88
CA ASN A 34 -6.10 17.19 -17.53
C ASN A 34 -5.26 18.48 -17.66
N VAL A 35 -4.08 18.37 -18.24
CA VAL A 35 -3.15 19.51 -18.43
C VAL A 35 -3.71 20.62 -19.32
N LYS A 36 -4.70 20.33 -20.17
CA LYS A 36 -5.40 21.31 -21.01
C LYS A 36 -6.60 21.95 -20.30
N GLY A 37 -6.93 21.55 -19.07
CA GLY A 37 -8.08 22.01 -18.31
C GLY A 37 -9.40 21.29 -18.63
N GLU A 38 -9.38 20.28 -19.50
CA GLU A 38 -10.55 19.49 -19.86
C GLU A 38 -10.99 18.61 -18.70
N LYS A 39 -12.29 18.59 -18.43
CA LYS A 39 -12.89 17.81 -17.31
C LYS A 39 -12.97 16.34 -17.69
N CYS A 40 -12.70 15.48 -16.69
CA CYS A 40 -12.81 14.03 -16.80
C CYS A 40 -13.20 13.40 -15.47
N LEU A 41 -13.72 12.17 -15.53
CA LEU A 41 -14.02 11.33 -14.37
C LEU A 41 -12.90 10.34 -14.13
N VAL A 42 -12.50 10.20 -12.87
CA VAL A 42 -11.41 9.28 -12.47
C VAL A 42 -11.90 8.32 -11.42
N HIS A 43 -11.68 7.02 -11.63
CA HIS A 43 -11.76 6.03 -10.56
C HIS A 43 -10.50 6.12 -9.71
N VAL A 44 -10.66 6.38 -8.41
CA VAL A 44 -9.57 6.47 -7.43
C VAL A 44 -9.72 5.30 -6.45
N PRO A 45 -9.03 4.17 -6.65
CA PRO A 45 -9.28 2.93 -5.93
C PRO A 45 -8.85 2.95 -4.46
N SER A 46 -7.95 3.85 -4.07
CA SER A 46 -7.65 4.15 -2.68
C SER A 46 -8.50 5.31 -2.17
N LEU A 47 -8.81 5.33 -0.87
CA LEU A 47 -9.42 6.48 -0.21
C LEU A 47 -8.45 7.68 -0.22
N ASP A 48 -8.66 8.68 0.62
CA ASP A 48 -7.89 9.93 0.62
C ASP A 48 -6.38 9.76 0.95
N MET A 49 -5.97 8.58 1.38
CA MET A 49 -4.59 8.25 1.72
C MET A 49 -4.00 9.22 2.76
N ALA A 50 -4.76 9.50 3.82
CA ALA A 50 -4.38 10.48 4.85
C ALA A 50 -4.21 11.91 4.30
N GLY A 51 -5.14 12.35 3.47
CA GLY A 51 -5.11 13.66 2.83
C GLY A 51 -4.19 13.79 1.62
N GLN A 52 -3.38 12.76 1.30
CA GLN A 52 -2.45 12.80 0.16
C GLN A 52 -3.18 12.73 -1.20
N CYS A 53 -4.44 12.28 -1.23
CA CYS A 53 -5.26 12.15 -2.43
C CYS A 53 -6.60 12.87 -2.26
N SER A 54 -6.55 14.18 -2.12
CA SER A 54 -7.69 15.09 -1.91
C SER A 54 -7.86 16.07 -3.08
N ASN A 55 -8.80 16.98 -2.95
CA ASN A 55 -8.99 18.06 -3.93
C ASN A 55 -7.70 18.87 -4.11
N GLY A 56 -7.32 19.13 -5.36
CA GLY A 56 -6.05 19.77 -5.72
C GLY A 56 -4.86 18.81 -5.90
N SER A 57 -4.96 17.57 -5.46
CA SER A 57 -3.88 16.59 -5.63
C SER A 57 -3.62 16.29 -7.11
N LYS A 58 -2.33 16.21 -7.46
CA LYS A 58 -1.88 15.73 -8.77
C LYS A 58 -1.79 14.22 -8.73
N ILE A 59 -2.44 13.55 -9.67
CA ILE A 59 -2.45 12.10 -9.81
C ILE A 59 -1.90 11.68 -11.18
N LEU A 60 -1.44 10.46 -11.26
CA LEU A 60 -1.03 9.79 -12.48
C LEU A 60 -2.04 8.67 -12.75
N ALA A 61 -2.66 8.69 -13.92
CA ALA A 61 -3.76 7.80 -14.24
C ALA A 61 -3.56 7.10 -15.59
N THR A 62 -4.15 5.94 -15.74
CA THR A 62 -4.28 5.24 -17.03
C THR A 62 -5.68 5.43 -17.59
N PRO A 63 -5.87 5.42 -18.90
CA PRO A 63 -7.21 5.37 -19.49
C PRO A 63 -8.00 4.18 -18.97
N SER A 64 -9.27 4.36 -18.72
CA SER A 64 -10.19 3.28 -18.37
C SER A 64 -10.47 2.38 -19.59
N LYS A 65 -11.03 1.21 -19.34
CA LYS A 65 -11.51 0.34 -20.42
C LYS A 65 -12.68 1.00 -21.15
N ILE A 66 -12.86 0.66 -22.42
CA ILE A 66 -14.05 1.08 -23.22
C ILE A 66 -15.33 0.69 -22.45
N ASN A 67 -16.31 1.57 -22.45
CA ASN A 67 -17.58 1.45 -21.71
C ASN A 67 -17.49 1.52 -20.18
N SER A 68 -16.38 1.97 -19.62
CA SER A 68 -16.29 2.28 -18.18
C SER A 68 -17.07 3.57 -17.86
N LYS A 69 -17.57 3.68 -16.61
CA LYS A 69 -18.23 4.90 -16.10
C LYS A 69 -17.26 6.05 -15.84
N THR A 70 -15.96 5.78 -15.83
CA THR A 70 -14.89 6.77 -15.62
C THR A 70 -13.94 6.76 -16.81
N ASP A 71 -13.36 7.90 -17.12
CA ASP A 71 -12.43 8.06 -18.25
C ASP A 71 -11.04 7.50 -17.90
N TYR A 72 -10.67 7.57 -16.62
CA TYR A 72 -9.34 7.18 -16.14
C TYR A 72 -9.42 6.38 -14.83
N ILE A 73 -8.32 5.65 -14.54
CA ILE A 73 -8.06 4.96 -13.27
C ILE A 73 -6.77 5.51 -12.69
N ALA A 74 -6.83 6.07 -11.48
CA ALA A 74 -5.65 6.56 -10.77
C ALA A 74 -4.71 5.39 -10.41
N GLN A 75 -3.45 5.51 -10.77
CA GLN A 75 -2.40 4.55 -10.46
C GLN A 75 -1.47 5.05 -9.36
N ALA A 76 -1.19 6.35 -9.35
CA ALA A 76 -0.30 6.95 -8.37
C ALA A 76 -0.70 8.40 -8.06
N VAL A 77 -0.20 8.91 -6.95
CA VAL A 77 -0.36 10.31 -6.51
C VAL A 77 1.02 10.97 -6.46
N CYS A 78 1.13 12.18 -7.01
CA CYS A 78 2.31 13.02 -6.82
C CYS A 78 2.13 13.84 -5.54
N TYR A 79 2.97 13.60 -4.55
CA TYR A 79 2.86 14.20 -3.24
C TYR A 79 4.14 14.97 -2.89
N GLN A 80 3.98 16.05 -2.16
CA GLN A 80 5.09 16.76 -1.52
C GLN A 80 4.95 16.63 -0.02
N ASP A 81 5.92 16.00 0.60
CA ASP A 81 5.88 15.69 2.02
C ASP A 81 6.36 16.86 2.90
N ILE A 82 6.30 16.72 4.22
CA ILE A 82 6.64 17.74 5.20
C ILE A 82 8.08 18.25 5.06
N ASP A 83 9.02 17.42 4.62
CA ASP A 83 10.40 17.79 4.31
C ASP A 83 10.56 18.40 2.91
N LYS A 84 9.46 18.81 2.26
CA LYS A 84 9.39 19.39 0.93
C LYS A 84 9.89 18.48 -0.21
N LYS A 85 10.21 17.22 0.07
CA LYS A 85 10.56 16.26 -0.97
C LYS A 85 9.31 15.82 -1.74
N LYS A 86 9.48 15.69 -3.05
CA LYS A 86 8.44 15.16 -3.94
C LYS A 86 8.59 13.65 -4.04
N VAL A 87 7.47 12.94 -3.92
CA VAL A 87 7.40 11.49 -4.07
C VAL A 87 6.21 11.13 -4.95
N ILE A 88 6.35 10.06 -5.73
CA ILE A 88 5.23 9.42 -6.44
C ILE A 88 4.84 8.19 -5.63
N ILE A 89 3.57 8.14 -5.20
CA ILE A 89 3.04 7.10 -4.32
C ILE A 89 2.08 6.24 -5.13
N GLY A 90 2.35 4.94 -5.23
CA GLY A 90 1.44 4.01 -5.91
C GLY A 90 0.13 3.83 -5.14
N ALA A 91 -0.98 4.21 -5.76
CA ALA A 91 -2.29 4.34 -5.09
C ALA A 91 -3.28 3.21 -5.41
N ASN A 92 -3.00 2.39 -6.42
CA ASN A 92 -3.92 1.34 -6.83
C ASN A 92 -3.57 -0.01 -6.15
N PRO A 93 -4.41 -0.52 -5.22
CA PRO A 93 -4.15 -1.79 -4.53
C PRO A 93 -4.01 -2.99 -5.48
N TYR A 94 -4.76 -3.01 -6.58
CA TYR A 94 -4.65 -4.07 -7.58
C TYR A 94 -3.26 -4.11 -8.25
N THR A 95 -2.64 -2.94 -8.42
CA THR A 95 -1.27 -2.88 -8.97
C THR A 95 -0.24 -3.46 -7.99
N ALA A 96 -0.46 -3.39 -6.68
CA ALA A 96 0.41 -4.04 -5.69
C ALA A 96 0.45 -5.57 -5.85
N GLU A 97 -0.71 -6.20 -6.12
CA GLU A 97 -0.76 -7.64 -6.42
C GLU A 97 -0.01 -7.99 -7.72
N LEU A 98 -0.18 -7.19 -8.77
CA LEU A 98 0.53 -7.37 -10.04
C LEU A 98 2.05 -7.21 -9.88
N ILE A 99 2.49 -6.24 -9.08
CA ILE A 99 3.90 -6.03 -8.73
C ILE A 99 4.46 -7.30 -8.08
N CYS A 100 3.80 -7.84 -7.06
CA CYS A 100 4.25 -9.04 -6.37
C CYS A 100 4.35 -10.24 -7.33
N LYS A 101 3.33 -10.47 -8.14
CA LYS A 101 3.34 -11.54 -9.15
C LYS A 101 4.52 -11.38 -10.12
N SER A 102 4.72 -10.18 -10.65
CA SER A 102 5.81 -9.88 -11.58
C SER A 102 7.19 -10.10 -10.96
N LEU A 103 7.40 -9.66 -9.72
CA LEU A 103 8.66 -9.84 -8.98
C LEU A 103 9.01 -11.32 -8.82
N ILE A 104 8.04 -12.12 -8.41
CA ILE A 104 8.21 -13.55 -8.15
C ILE A 104 8.44 -14.30 -9.49
N GLN A 105 7.65 -14.03 -10.53
CA GLN A 105 7.76 -14.68 -11.83
C GLN A 105 9.07 -14.33 -12.56
N SER A 106 9.58 -13.12 -12.38
CA SER A 106 10.84 -12.68 -13.00
C SER A 106 12.08 -13.00 -12.17
N ASP A 107 11.92 -13.63 -11.02
CA ASP A 107 12.99 -13.96 -10.05
C ASP A 107 13.81 -12.72 -9.61
N ILE A 108 13.24 -11.52 -9.74
CA ILE A 108 13.86 -10.27 -9.29
C ILE A 108 13.92 -10.24 -7.77
N TRP A 109 12.83 -10.65 -7.13
CA TRP A 109 12.70 -10.87 -5.70
C TRP A 109 11.71 -12.01 -5.48
N ASN A 110 12.17 -13.12 -4.95
CA ASN A 110 11.37 -14.32 -4.80
C ASN A 110 11.68 -15.03 -3.47
N PRO A 111 10.99 -14.66 -2.39
CA PRO A 111 11.12 -15.33 -1.09
C PRO A 111 10.52 -16.73 -1.09
N PHE A 112 9.78 -17.10 -2.15
CA PHE A 112 9.14 -18.42 -2.34
C PHE A 112 9.86 -19.25 -3.41
N LYS A 113 11.18 -19.08 -3.58
CA LYS A 113 11.96 -19.83 -4.56
C LYS A 113 11.82 -21.33 -4.34
N GLY A 114 11.50 -22.03 -5.43
CA GLY A 114 11.25 -23.47 -5.39
C GLY A 114 9.83 -23.87 -4.93
N TRP A 115 8.92 -22.90 -4.78
CA TRP A 115 7.49 -23.12 -4.60
C TRP A 115 6.73 -22.84 -5.90
N ASN A 116 5.66 -23.57 -6.15
CA ASN A 116 4.81 -23.38 -7.32
C ASN A 116 3.66 -22.44 -7.00
N LEU A 117 3.48 -21.38 -7.78
CA LEU A 117 2.30 -20.53 -7.68
C LEU A 117 1.07 -21.30 -8.17
N ILE A 118 0.04 -21.39 -7.34
CA ILE A 118 -1.17 -22.18 -7.61
C ILE A 118 -2.45 -21.34 -7.42
N SER A 119 -3.58 -21.89 -7.82
CA SER A 119 -4.90 -21.37 -7.47
C SER A 119 -5.22 -21.64 -5.99
N LYS A 120 -6.22 -20.95 -5.43
CA LYS A 120 -6.66 -21.15 -4.05
C LYS A 120 -6.94 -22.63 -3.74
N PRO A 121 -6.33 -23.19 -2.68
CA PRO A 121 -6.65 -24.56 -2.23
C PRO A 121 -8.12 -24.68 -1.79
N LYS A 122 -8.77 -25.79 -2.15
CA LYS A 122 -10.21 -26.00 -1.85
C LYS A 122 -10.53 -26.04 -0.37
N ASN A 123 -9.61 -26.55 0.44
CA ASN A 123 -9.75 -26.72 1.90
C ASN A 123 -9.39 -25.46 2.70
N LEU A 124 -9.02 -24.37 2.05
CA LEU A 124 -8.73 -23.10 2.70
C LEU A 124 -9.96 -22.19 2.65
N ALA A 125 -10.57 -21.91 3.80
CA ALA A 125 -11.71 -21.00 3.89
C ALA A 125 -11.34 -19.55 3.58
N HIS A 126 -10.13 -19.12 4.00
CA HIS A 126 -9.63 -17.77 3.79
C HIS A 126 -9.29 -17.50 2.32
N LYS A 127 -9.73 -16.34 1.80
CA LYS A 127 -9.31 -15.84 0.49
C LYS A 127 -8.13 -14.90 0.70
N ALA A 128 -6.95 -15.32 0.26
CA ALA A 128 -5.73 -14.51 0.22
C ALA A 128 -5.39 -14.13 -1.24
N ASP A 129 -4.31 -13.39 -1.43
CA ASP A 129 -3.94 -12.84 -2.73
C ASP A 129 -3.09 -13.82 -3.55
N LEU A 130 -2.15 -14.56 -2.91
CA LEU A 130 -1.32 -15.56 -3.59
C LEU A 130 -1.26 -16.85 -2.78
N TYR A 131 -1.09 -17.96 -3.50
CA TYR A 131 -0.96 -19.30 -2.94
C TYR A 131 0.20 -20.04 -3.59
N PHE A 132 1.02 -20.68 -2.79
CA PHE A 132 2.14 -21.48 -3.25
C PHE A 132 2.06 -22.89 -2.68
N GLU A 133 2.55 -23.87 -3.47
CA GLU A 133 2.63 -25.26 -3.05
C GLU A 133 4.04 -25.81 -3.28
N LYS A 134 4.52 -26.60 -2.31
CA LYS A 134 5.73 -27.41 -2.42
C LYS A 134 5.56 -28.67 -1.56
N ASN A 135 5.66 -29.85 -2.19
CA ASN A 135 5.58 -31.15 -1.50
C ASN A 135 4.34 -31.26 -0.57
N LYS A 136 3.16 -30.88 -1.07
CA LYS A 136 1.90 -30.83 -0.32
C LYS A 136 1.84 -29.84 0.84
N ASN A 137 2.89 -29.05 1.05
CA ASN A 137 2.85 -27.89 1.96
C ASN A 137 2.37 -26.67 1.20
N PHE A 138 1.64 -25.81 1.88
CA PHE A 138 1.07 -24.60 1.29
C PHE A 138 1.64 -23.36 1.97
N ASN A 139 1.91 -22.33 1.17
CA ASN A 139 2.24 -21.00 1.66
C ASN A 139 1.20 -20.01 1.14
N VAL A 140 0.54 -19.32 2.04
CA VAL A 140 -0.59 -18.42 1.78
C VAL A 140 -0.14 -16.99 2.05
N VAL A 141 -0.22 -16.13 1.03
CA VAL A 141 0.30 -14.77 1.10
C VAL A 141 -0.83 -13.77 1.00
N GLU A 142 -0.95 -12.93 2.01
CA GLU A 142 -1.81 -11.75 2.02
C GLU A 142 -0.98 -10.51 1.73
N ILE A 143 -1.38 -9.72 0.72
CA ILE A 143 -0.67 -8.51 0.30
C ILE A 143 -1.35 -7.29 0.91
N LYS A 144 -0.56 -6.39 1.48
CA LYS A 144 -1.03 -5.10 1.99
C LYS A 144 -0.38 -3.96 1.22
N ASN A 145 -1.22 -3.14 0.57
CA ASN A 145 -0.77 -1.94 -0.12
C ASN A 145 -0.49 -0.83 0.90
N VAL A 146 0.77 -0.43 1.04
CA VAL A 146 1.22 0.58 2.01
C VAL A 146 1.52 1.87 1.27
N VAL A 147 0.73 2.91 1.54
CA VAL A 147 0.77 4.21 0.84
C VAL A 147 1.01 5.39 1.79
N CYS A 148 0.81 5.17 3.09
CA CYS A 148 1.02 6.18 4.12
C CYS A 148 2.37 6.02 4.79
N ALA A 149 2.91 7.12 5.32
CA ALA A 149 4.12 7.14 6.10
C ALA A 149 3.90 7.78 7.46
N SER A 150 4.67 7.34 8.44
CA SER A 150 4.87 8.01 9.72
C SER A 150 6.35 8.35 9.88
N TYR A 151 6.65 9.19 10.84
CA TYR A 151 7.98 9.75 11.06
C TYR A 151 8.39 9.56 12.52
N ASP A 152 9.69 9.54 12.78
CA ASP A 152 10.18 9.60 14.15
C ASP A 152 9.66 10.91 14.82
N PRO A 153 8.89 10.81 15.90
CA PRO A 153 8.34 12.00 16.56
C PRO A 153 9.41 12.96 17.08
N LYS A 154 10.61 12.46 17.39
CA LYS A 154 11.73 13.28 17.86
C LYS A 154 12.29 14.13 16.71
N GLU A 155 12.43 13.54 15.52
CA GLU A 155 12.90 14.27 14.34
C GLU A 155 11.90 15.34 13.89
N VAL A 156 10.60 15.03 13.85
CA VAL A 156 9.55 15.99 13.51
C VAL A 156 9.54 17.16 14.51
N LYS A 157 9.60 16.87 15.81
CA LYS A 157 9.61 17.90 16.86
C LYS A 157 10.83 18.81 16.78
N ASN A 158 11.98 18.27 16.38
CA ASN A 158 13.18 19.06 16.17
C ASN A 158 13.05 19.97 14.95
N ALA A 159 12.52 19.45 13.84
CA ALA A 159 12.28 20.22 12.62
C ALA A 159 11.26 21.37 12.81
N GLU A 160 10.21 21.15 13.59
CA GLU A 160 9.21 22.19 13.91
C GLU A 160 9.77 23.30 14.80
N LYS A 161 10.76 22.98 15.64
CA LYS A 161 11.39 23.94 16.55
C LYS A 161 12.54 24.71 15.92
N ASP A 162 13.22 24.13 14.98
CA ASP A 162 14.40 24.68 14.34
C ASP A 162 14.02 25.49 13.10
N ARG A 163 14.08 26.81 13.19
CA ARG A 163 13.82 27.77 12.12
C ARG A 163 14.75 27.57 10.90
N PHE A 164 15.90 26.91 11.11
CA PHE A 164 16.95 26.66 10.10
C PHE A 164 17.12 25.16 9.81
N TYR A 165 16.12 24.34 10.13
CA TYR A 165 16.21 22.91 9.94
C TYR A 165 16.64 22.57 8.51
N ASP A 166 17.71 21.79 8.40
CA ASP A 166 18.24 21.37 7.10
C ASP A 166 17.44 20.19 6.54
N TYR A 167 16.45 20.49 5.71
CA TYR A 167 15.66 19.48 4.99
C TYR A 167 16.45 18.66 3.97
N LYS A 168 17.77 18.88 3.82
CA LYS A 168 18.63 18.02 2.99
C LYS A 168 18.79 16.63 3.59
N LYS A 169 18.73 16.50 4.93
CA LYS A 169 18.64 15.22 5.60
C LYS A 169 17.18 14.79 5.65
N PRO A 170 16.79 13.69 4.95
CA PRO A 170 15.41 13.21 4.99
C PRO A 170 15.08 12.72 6.40
N PHE A 171 13.85 12.96 6.83
CA PHE A 171 13.31 12.28 8.01
C PHE A 171 13.38 10.77 7.82
N LEU A 172 13.65 10.02 8.89
CA LEU A 172 13.42 8.60 8.89
C LEU A 172 11.91 8.34 8.75
N ARG A 173 11.52 7.81 7.59
CA ARG A 173 10.13 7.46 7.29
C ARG A 173 9.92 5.97 7.41
N ALA A 174 8.88 5.60 8.13
CA ALA A 174 8.32 4.26 8.06
C ALA A 174 7.10 4.26 7.14
N GLY A 175 7.03 3.33 6.20
CA GLY A 175 5.76 2.97 5.59
C GLY A 175 4.85 2.37 6.66
N VAL A 176 3.60 2.86 6.81
CA VAL A 176 2.72 2.45 7.89
C VAL A 176 1.40 1.88 7.40
N TYR A 177 0.89 0.86 8.10
CA TYR A 177 -0.39 0.22 7.82
C TYR A 177 -1.03 -0.33 9.13
N PRO A 178 -2.37 -0.28 9.27
CA PRO A 178 -3.29 0.56 8.50
C PRO A 178 -3.19 2.02 8.96
N TYR A 179 -3.64 2.92 8.12
CA TYR A 179 -3.74 4.33 8.47
C TYR A 179 -5.13 4.87 8.10
N GLY A 180 -5.75 5.61 8.98
CA GLY A 180 -7.08 6.20 8.81
C GLY A 180 -7.80 6.40 10.14
N ASP A 181 -9.09 6.71 10.04
CA ASP A 181 -9.95 6.92 11.20
C ASP A 181 -10.47 5.61 11.79
N LEU A 182 -10.75 5.61 13.09
CA LEU A 182 -11.29 4.49 13.86
C LEU A 182 -12.80 4.29 13.58
N ASN A 183 -13.16 4.06 12.31
CA ASN A 183 -14.55 3.97 11.84
C ASN A 183 -15.11 2.54 11.85
N GLN A 184 -14.27 1.53 12.09
CA GLN A 184 -14.69 0.13 12.15
C GLN A 184 -14.68 -0.37 13.60
N SER A 185 -15.22 -1.56 13.84
CA SER A 185 -15.27 -2.16 15.17
C SER A 185 -14.84 -3.62 15.16
N TYR A 186 -13.94 -3.99 16.06
CA TYR A 186 -13.49 -5.35 16.27
C TYR A 186 -13.62 -5.71 17.76
N LYS A 187 -14.45 -6.72 18.08
CA LYS A 187 -14.73 -7.17 19.47
C LYS A 187 -15.09 -5.99 20.40
N GLY A 188 -15.95 -5.08 19.94
CA GLY A 188 -16.41 -3.93 20.71
C GLY A 188 -15.42 -2.76 20.80
N LYS A 189 -14.24 -2.86 20.21
CA LYS A 189 -13.21 -1.78 20.19
C LYS A 189 -13.14 -1.14 18.81
N LYS A 190 -12.95 0.17 18.77
CA LYS A 190 -12.75 0.92 17.53
C LYS A 190 -11.41 0.59 16.90
N VAL A 191 -11.40 0.37 15.58
CA VAL A 191 -10.22 0.03 14.78
C VAL A 191 -10.27 0.70 13.42
N VAL A 192 -9.13 0.80 12.74
CA VAL A 192 -9.03 1.28 11.36
C VAL A 192 -9.37 0.16 10.39
N SER A 193 -8.86 -1.05 10.60
CA SER A 193 -9.00 -2.17 9.66
C SER A 193 -9.44 -3.47 10.35
N GLU A 194 -10.73 -3.57 10.59
CA GLU A 194 -11.34 -4.77 11.17
C GLU A 194 -11.09 -6.01 10.30
N ARG A 195 -11.21 -5.87 8.98
CA ARG A 195 -10.96 -6.96 8.03
C ARG A 195 -9.54 -7.52 8.17
N SER A 196 -8.53 -6.65 8.30
CA SER A 196 -7.13 -7.10 8.40
C SER A 196 -6.86 -7.83 9.71
N ILE A 197 -7.49 -7.41 10.81
CA ILE A 197 -7.39 -8.11 12.10
C ILE A 197 -8.04 -9.49 12.01
N ARG A 198 -9.23 -9.61 11.41
CA ARG A 198 -9.89 -10.89 11.19
C ARG A 198 -9.10 -11.84 10.30
N GLN A 199 -8.41 -11.31 9.29
CA GLN A 199 -7.51 -12.10 8.45
C GLN A 199 -6.37 -12.70 9.29
N ILE A 200 -5.72 -11.90 10.16
CA ILE A 200 -4.70 -12.40 11.08
C ILE A 200 -5.27 -13.49 12.00
N ASP A 201 -6.45 -13.31 12.57
CA ASP A 201 -7.09 -14.32 13.42
C ASP A 201 -7.31 -15.64 12.68
N LEU A 202 -7.74 -15.56 11.40
CA LEU A 202 -7.96 -16.75 10.56
C LEU A 202 -6.64 -17.46 10.23
N MET A 203 -5.57 -16.71 9.96
CA MET A 203 -4.23 -17.27 9.75
C MET A 203 -3.75 -18.00 11.00
N LYS A 204 -3.83 -17.38 12.18
CA LYS A 204 -3.44 -17.98 13.45
C LYS A 204 -4.20 -19.27 13.76
N LYS A 205 -5.51 -19.33 13.44
CA LYS A 205 -6.33 -20.54 13.62
C LYS A 205 -5.95 -21.70 12.69
N ASN A 206 -5.22 -21.42 11.62
CA ASN A 206 -4.88 -22.43 10.61
C ASN A 206 -3.35 -22.61 10.47
N ILE A 207 -2.58 -22.12 11.43
CA ILE A 207 -1.11 -22.14 11.34
C ILE A 207 -0.54 -23.57 11.28
N ASP A 208 -1.20 -24.53 11.90
CA ASP A 208 -0.80 -25.94 11.87
C ASP A 208 -1.00 -26.60 10.48
N LYS A 209 -1.82 -25.99 9.61
CA LYS A 209 -2.19 -26.55 8.30
C LYS A 209 -1.51 -25.84 7.12
N PHE A 210 -1.16 -24.58 7.29
CA PHE A 210 -0.63 -23.71 6.25
C PHE A 210 0.47 -22.81 6.80
N ASN A 211 1.48 -22.55 5.99
CA ASN A 211 2.38 -21.44 6.24
C ASN A 211 1.73 -20.13 5.76
N PHE A 212 1.83 -19.09 6.54
CA PHE A 212 1.27 -17.79 6.21
C PHE A 212 2.34 -16.72 6.12
N CYS A 213 2.15 -15.81 5.16
CA CYS A 213 2.96 -14.62 5.00
C CYS A 213 2.07 -13.39 4.82
N ILE A 214 2.39 -12.31 5.51
CA ILE A 214 1.82 -10.98 5.23
C ILE A 214 2.91 -10.16 4.56
N LEU A 215 2.66 -9.75 3.32
CA LEU A 215 3.60 -8.98 2.50
C LEU A 215 3.13 -7.53 2.38
N PHE A 216 3.91 -6.62 2.95
CA PHE A 216 3.68 -5.18 2.88
C PHE A 216 4.39 -4.59 1.66
N VAL A 217 3.63 -4.14 0.67
CA VAL A 217 4.17 -3.45 -0.51
C VAL A 217 4.16 -1.96 -0.23
N VAL A 218 5.31 -1.43 0.17
CA VAL A 218 5.49 -0.01 0.48
C VAL A 218 5.67 0.74 -0.84
N ASN A 219 4.57 1.27 -1.36
CA ASN A 219 4.48 1.96 -2.65
C ASN A 219 4.93 3.43 -2.57
N ARG A 220 5.91 3.71 -1.70
CA ARG A 220 6.58 5.01 -1.50
C ARG A 220 8.09 4.81 -1.46
N GLY A 221 8.80 5.42 -2.40
CA GLY A 221 10.26 5.30 -2.50
C GLY A 221 11.04 6.04 -1.41
N ASP A 222 10.39 6.85 -0.60
CA ASP A 222 10.98 7.66 0.47
C ASP A 222 10.95 7.00 1.86
N CYS A 223 10.36 5.80 2.00
CA CYS A 223 10.36 5.04 3.25
C CYS A 223 11.59 4.13 3.37
N GLU A 224 12.12 3.97 4.59
CA GLU A 224 13.31 3.16 4.86
C GLU A 224 13.02 1.91 5.70
N ILE A 225 11.90 1.87 6.40
CA ILE A 225 11.41 0.74 7.19
C ILE A 225 9.90 0.61 7.02
N PHE A 226 9.34 -0.52 7.44
CA PHE A 226 7.90 -0.68 7.63
C PHE A 226 7.59 -0.81 9.12
N LYS A 227 6.51 -0.12 9.58
CA LYS A 227 5.95 -0.26 10.94
C LYS A 227 4.44 -0.41 10.89
N PRO A 228 3.80 -1.18 11.80
CA PRO A 228 2.37 -1.02 12.04
C PRO A 228 2.09 0.38 12.56
N CYS A 229 0.96 0.96 12.17
CA CYS A 229 0.60 2.30 12.65
C CYS A 229 0.01 2.24 14.07
N TRP A 230 0.84 2.16 15.08
CA TRP A 230 0.45 2.12 16.50
C TRP A 230 -0.48 3.26 16.88
N LYS A 231 -0.19 4.48 16.38
CA LYS A 231 -0.98 5.67 16.65
C LYS A 231 -2.42 5.56 16.11
N ALA A 232 -2.59 5.00 14.91
CA ALA A 232 -3.91 4.90 14.28
C ALA A 232 -4.67 3.64 14.72
N ASP A 233 -4.00 2.48 14.81
CA ASP A 233 -4.64 1.21 15.15
C ASP A 233 -3.75 0.33 16.04
N PRO A 234 -3.67 0.62 17.34
CA PRO A 234 -2.87 -0.17 18.28
C PRO A 234 -3.35 -1.62 18.40
N ILE A 235 -4.62 -1.90 18.06
CA ILE A 235 -5.18 -3.27 18.10
C ILE A 235 -4.62 -4.08 16.93
N TYR A 236 -4.57 -3.50 15.74
CA TYR A 236 -3.92 -4.13 14.60
C TYR A 236 -2.42 -4.35 14.86
N ALA A 237 -1.72 -3.36 15.39
CA ALA A 237 -0.30 -3.47 15.71
C ALA A 237 -0.01 -4.63 16.67
N LYS A 238 -0.79 -4.76 17.75
CA LYS A 238 -0.73 -5.90 18.68
C LYS A 238 -1.06 -7.23 18.01
N SER A 239 -2.06 -7.24 17.11
CA SER A 239 -2.42 -8.43 16.35
C SER A 239 -1.29 -8.87 15.43
N LEU A 240 -0.58 -7.94 14.80
CA LEU A 240 0.55 -8.21 13.91
C LEU A 240 1.76 -8.76 14.70
N LEU A 241 2.06 -8.17 15.86
CA LEU A 241 3.10 -8.68 16.77
C LEU A 241 2.79 -10.13 17.20
N SER A 242 1.55 -10.39 17.62
CA SER A 242 1.09 -11.74 17.96
C SER A 242 1.13 -12.70 16.77
N ALA A 243 0.88 -12.22 15.55
CA ALA A 243 0.98 -13.03 14.34
C ALA A 243 2.43 -13.52 14.13
N GLN A 244 3.40 -12.63 14.24
CA GLN A 244 4.84 -12.98 14.15
C GLN A 244 5.24 -14.00 15.21
N GLN A 245 4.81 -13.80 16.46
CA GLN A 245 5.06 -14.74 17.56
C GLN A 245 4.46 -16.13 17.34
N CYS A 246 3.35 -16.22 16.60
CA CYS A 246 2.72 -17.48 16.19
C CYS A 246 3.36 -18.12 14.95
N GLY A 247 4.43 -17.54 14.37
CA GLY A 247 5.12 -18.09 13.21
C GLY A 247 4.60 -17.59 11.85
N ILE A 248 3.73 -16.57 11.81
CA ILE A 248 3.36 -15.93 10.55
C ILE A 248 4.53 -15.08 10.07
N THR A 249 5.00 -15.33 8.84
CA THR A 249 6.08 -14.56 8.23
C THR A 249 5.61 -13.16 7.86
N LEU A 250 6.38 -12.14 8.23
CA LEU A 250 6.13 -10.74 7.86
C LEU A 250 7.25 -10.26 6.95
N LEU A 251 6.89 -9.79 5.76
CA LEU A 251 7.83 -9.24 4.77
C LEU A 251 7.39 -7.84 4.36
N ALA A 252 8.34 -6.99 4.04
CA ALA A 252 8.06 -5.68 3.47
C ALA A 252 9.02 -5.38 2.32
N ILE A 253 8.50 -4.79 1.24
CA ILE A 253 9.29 -4.39 0.07
C ILE A 253 9.04 -2.94 -0.29
N LYS A 254 10.09 -2.24 -0.75
CA LYS A 254 10.02 -0.87 -1.22
C LYS A 254 9.92 -0.80 -2.73
N ILE A 255 8.94 -0.04 -3.20
CA ILE A 255 8.68 0.21 -4.62
C ILE A 255 8.82 1.68 -4.92
N ASN A 256 9.67 2.00 -5.88
CA ASN A 256 9.83 3.35 -6.42
C ASN A 256 8.94 3.53 -7.66
N TRP A 257 8.16 4.59 -7.68
CA TRP A 257 7.27 4.94 -8.78
C TRP A 257 7.85 6.06 -9.63
N THR A 258 7.62 5.98 -10.93
CA THR A 258 7.97 7.00 -11.94
C THR A 258 6.77 7.29 -12.84
N LEU A 259 6.92 8.20 -13.79
CA LEU A 259 5.89 8.49 -14.81
C LEU A 259 5.62 7.32 -15.78
N THR A 260 6.52 6.35 -15.85
CA THR A 260 6.41 5.24 -16.83
C THR A 260 6.28 3.87 -16.20
N GLY A 261 6.35 3.76 -14.88
CA GLY A 261 6.27 2.46 -14.24
C GLY A 261 6.78 2.48 -12.80
N CYS A 262 7.00 1.30 -12.27
CA CYS A 262 7.56 1.14 -10.93
C CYS A 262 8.74 0.17 -10.93
N TYR A 263 9.59 0.32 -9.91
CA TYR A 263 10.86 -0.36 -9.77
C TYR A 263 10.96 -0.96 -8.38
N PHE A 264 11.45 -2.20 -8.29
CA PHE A 264 11.86 -2.77 -7.01
C PHE A 264 13.14 -2.07 -6.53
N ASP A 265 13.14 -1.64 -5.31
CA ASP A 265 14.31 -1.05 -4.66
C ASP A 265 15.00 -2.10 -3.77
N LYS A 266 14.36 -2.44 -2.68
CA LYS A 266 14.92 -3.37 -1.67
C LYS A 266 13.82 -3.97 -0.80
N GLU A 267 14.17 -5.00 -0.06
CA GLU A 267 13.42 -5.45 1.10
C GLU A 267 13.61 -4.45 2.25
N LEU A 268 12.55 -4.22 3.02
CA LEU A 268 12.57 -3.33 4.18
C LEU A 268 12.54 -4.14 5.48
N LYS A 269 13.21 -3.64 6.51
CA LYS A 269 13.00 -4.15 7.86
C LYS A 269 11.54 -3.95 8.27
N VAL A 270 10.91 -5.02 8.78
CA VAL A 270 9.64 -4.94 9.49
C VAL A 270 9.96 -4.69 10.96
N ASP A 271 9.63 -3.50 11.44
CA ASP A 271 9.87 -3.09 12.81
C ASP A 271 8.52 -2.95 13.53
N LEU A 272 8.26 -3.83 14.48
CA LEU A 272 6.99 -3.91 15.21
C LEU A 272 6.98 -3.06 16.49
N GLU A 273 8.10 -2.45 16.85
CA GLU A 273 8.18 -1.58 18.03
C GLU A 273 7.40 -0.27 17.80
N GLU A 274 6.80 0.23 18.85
CA GLU A 274 6.21 1.57 18.87
C GLU A 274 7.32 2.63 18.82
N TRP A 275 7.06 3.77 18.14
CA TRP A 275 8.03 4.87 18.09
C TRP A 275 8.30 5.49 19.47
#